data_a8ae8bfd4be22fdab9e91a7b3ccfd5ac
#
_entry.id   a8ae8bfd4be22fdab9e91a7b3ccfd5ac
#
_cell.length_a   1.000
_cell.length_b   1.000
_cell.length_c   1.000
_cell.angle_alpha   90.00
_cell.angle_beta   90.00
_cell.angle_gamma   90.00
#
_symmetry.space_group_name_H-M   'P 1'
#
loop_
_entity.id
_entity.type
_entity.pdbx_description
1 polymer ?
#
loop_
_entity_poly.entity_id
_entity_poly.type
_entity_poly.pdbx_seq_one_letter_code
_entity_poly.pdbx_strand_id
1 'polypeptide(L)'
;LMKAINKEYRKLNKKTFHFSLENSKDLSHMILEDLSSMDVILIERIDCMANDIEWENKIFSLINGALNSNLRIYISSNVVAKDLDIGLKDLISRLSYFTGIEIPEISQREKIEAIKQSATRKGLKLDDSTINYILNHTSRSLTDLLRLLGDLDSYSLKKKRKITISLVSQMLRENFNNSHK
;
A
#
# COMPACT_ATOMS: atom_id res chain seq x y z
N LEU A 1 4.67 4.16 1.67
CA LEU A 1 4.91 5.59 1.55
C LEU A 1 3.70 6.40 2.00
N MET A 2 2.52 6.25 1.40
CA MET A 2 1.33 7.07 1.70
C MET A 2 0.96 7.07 3.19
N LYS A 3 0.99 5.92 3.87
CA LYS A 3 0.80 5.83 5.32
C LYS A 3 1.84 6.62 6.13
N ALA A 4 3.08 6.69 5.66
CA ALA A 4 4.13 7.49 6.32
C ALA A 4 3.86 8.99 6.13
N ILE A 5 3.51 9.44 4.93
CA ILE A 5 3.12 10.81 4.65
C ILE A 5 1.92 11.21 5.54
N ASN A 6 0.88 10.37 5.58
CA ASN A 6 -0.29 10.60 6.43
C ASN A 6 0.10 10.78 7.91
N LYS A 7 0.96 9.90 8.42
CA LYS A 7 1.45 9.98 9.81
C LYS A 7 2.19 11.29 10.10
N GLU A 8 3.04 11.74 9.18
CA GLU A 8 3.78 13.00 9.36
C GLU A 8 2.84 14.23 9.38
N TYR A 9 1.86 14.29 8.47
CA TYR A 9 0.88 15.38 8.50
C TYR A 9 0.03 15.39 9.78
N ARG A 10 -0.37 14.22 10.27
CA ARG A 10 -1.10 14.11 11.56
C ARG A 10 -0.26 14.58 12.75
N LYS A 11 1.06 14.35 12.74
CA LYS A 11 1.96 14.91 13.78
C LYS A 11 1.99 16.44 13.74
N LEU A 12 1.79 17.04 12.58
CA LEU A 12 1.70 18.47 12.37
C LEU A 12 0.28 19.02 12.64
N ASN A 13 -0.60 18.23 13.28
CA ASN A 13 -1.99 18.56 13.58
C ASN A 13 -2.82 18.91 12.31
N LYS A 14 -2.45 18.35 11.14
CA LYS A 14 -3.19 18.55 9.89
C LYS A 14 -4.33 17.54 9.77
N LYS A 15 -5.48 18.02 9.29
CA LYS A 15 -6.63 17.17 8.99
C LYS A 15 -6.34 16.41 7.70
N THR A 16 -6.29 15.09 7.79
CA THR A 16 -5.94 14.23 6.66
C THR A 16 -7.06 13.25 6.34
N PHE A 17 -7.33 13.06 5.07
CA PHE A 17 -8.19 11.99 4.57
C PHE A 17 -7.35 11.05 3.69
N HIS A 18 -7.41 9.75 3.95
CA HIS A 18 -6.58 8.75 3.28
C HIS A 18 -7.41 7.52 2.93
N PHE A 19 -7.46 7.16 1.66
CA PHE A 19 -8.19 6.00 1.16
C PHE A 19 -7.46 5.35 -0.01
N SER A 20 -7.84 4.10 -0.30
CA SER A 20 -7.31 3.33 -1.43
C SER A 20 -8.42 2.94 -2.38
N LEU A 21 -8.18 3.08 -3.67
CA LEU A 21 -9.07 2.62 -4.74
C LEU A 21 -8.85 1.15 -5.12
N GLU A 22 -7.96 0.43 -4.43
CA GLU A 22 -7.70 -0.99 -4.70
C GLU A 22 -8.99 -1.85 -4.60
N ASN A 23 -9.92 -1.44 -3.72
CA ASN A 23 -11.24 -2.06 -3.57
C ASN A 23 -12.34 -1.04 -3.86
N SER A 24 -12.21 -0.25 -4.93
CA SER A 24 -13.14 0.82 -5.28
C SER A 24 -14.59 0.35 -5.44
N LYS A 25 -14.79 -0.90 -5.86
CA LYS A 25 -16.13 -1.51 -6.00
C LYS A 25 -16.91 -1.61 -4.68
N ASP A 26 -16.20 -1.67 -3.55
CA ASP A 26 -16.80 -1.77 -2.22
C ASP A 26 -16.95 -0.39 -1.56
N LEU A 27 -16.47 0.69 -2.21
CA LEU A 27 -16.49 2.04 -1.71
C LEU A 27 -17.59 2.87 -2.37
N SER A 28 -18.30 3.65 -1.59
CA SER A 28 -19.20 4.67 -2.13
C SER A 28 -18.43 5.89 -2.59
N HIS A 29 -18.75 6.42 -3.78
CA HIS A 29 -18.20 7.68 -4.30
C HIS A 29 -18.49 8.88 -3.37
N MET A 30 -19.50 8.76 -2.50
CA MET A 30 -19.86 9.78 -1.52
C MET A 30 -18.76 10.05 -0.48
N ILE A 31 -17.77 9.17 -0.33
CA ILE A 31 -16.62 9.41 0.58
C ILE A 31 -15.79 10.63 0.17
N LEU A 32 -15.93 11.11 -1.07
CA LEU A 32 -15.26 12.31 -1.58
C LEU A 32 -16.09 13.59 -1.42
N GLU A 33 -17.25 13.51 -0.80
CA GLU A 33 -18.07 14.68 -0.50
C GLU A 33 -17.59 15.36 0.79
N ASP A 34 -17.77 16.68 0.87
CA ASP A 34 -17.43 17.51 2.04
C ASP A 34 -15.98 17.44 2.54
N LEU A 35 -15.02 17.19 1.64
CA LEU A 35 -13.60 17.19 1.97
C LEU A 35 -12.97 18.60 2.02
N SER A 36 -13.75 19.66 1.89
CA SER A 36 -13.30 21.07 1.93
C SER A 36 -12.60 21.46 3.22
N SER A 37 -12.90 20.77 4.33
CA SER A 37 -12.29 21.00 5.63
C SER A 37 -10.95 20.28 5.84
N MET A 38 -10.50 19.49 4.87
CA MET A 38 -9.25 18.73 4.93
C MET A 38 -8.06 19.61 4.51
N ASP A 39 -6.92 19.43 5.18
CA ASP A 39 -5.65 20.01 4.73
C ASP A 39 -4.93 19.14 3.71
N VAL A 40 -5.11 17.81 3.80
CA VAL A 40 -4.40 16.84 2.97
C VAL A 40 -5.30 15.66 2.62
N ILE A 41 -5.31 15.29 1.35
CA ILE A 41 -5.97 14.08 0.85
C ILE A 41 -4.91 13.17 0.23
N LEU A 42 -4.98 11.88 0.58
CA LEU A 42 -4.09 10.85 0.05
C LEU A 42 -4.94 9.77 -0.62
N ILE A 43 -4.71 9.57 -1.92
CA ILE A 43 -5.42 8.62 -2.77
C ILE A 43 -4.44 7.54 -3.20
N GLU A 44 -4.65 6.30 -2.75
CA GLU A 44 -3.83 5.17 -3.19
C GLU A 44 -4.46 4.47 -4.39
N ARG A 45 -3.61 4.04 -5.32
CA ARG A 45 -3.98 3.19 -6.45
C ARG A 45 -5.05 3.78 -7.35
N ILE A 46 -4.80 5.01 -7.85
CA ILE A 46 -5.72 5.66 -8.79
C ILE A 46 -5.93 4.82 -10.07
N ASP A 47 -4.95 4.00 -10.44
CA ASP A 47 -5.03 3.06 -11.56
C ASP A 47 -6.17 2.03 -11.41
N CYS A 48 -6.66 1.77 -10.19
CA CYS A 48 -7.73 0.82 -9.93
C CYS A 48 -9.14 1.37 -10.23
N MET A 49 -9.30 2.67 -10.49
CA MET A 49 -10.59 3.26 -10.88
C MET A 49 -10.83 3.28 -12.39
N ALA A 50 -9.90 2.77 -13.18
CA ALA A 50 -9.98 2.79 -14.63
C ALA A 50 -11.33 2.27 -15.14
N ASN A 51 -11.92 2.98 -16.11
CA ASN A 51 -13.24 2.70 -16.68
C ASN A 51 -14.43 2.82 -15.70
N ASP A 52 -14.24 3.46 -14.54
CA ASP A 52 -15.33 3.83 -13.64
C ASP A 52 -15.59 5.34 -13.73
N ILE A 53 -16.54 5.72 -14.58
CA ILE A 53 -16.83 7.12 -14.89
C ILE A 53 -17.27 7.93 -13.66
N GLU A 54 -17.88 7.30 -12.68
CA GLU A 54 -18.32 8.00 -11.47
C GLU A 54 -17.10 8.36 -10.60
N TRP A 55 -16.16 7.45 -10.40
CA TRP A 55 -14.92 7.73 -9.73
C TRP A 55 -14.08 8.77 -10.47
N GLU A 56 -13.99 8.66 -11.81
CA GLU A 56 -13.26 9.61 -12.65
C GLU A 56 -13.80 11.03 -12.47
N ASN A 57 -15.12 11.22 -12.53
CA ASN A 57 -15.77 12.51 -12.35
C ASN A 57 -15.59 13.08 -10.93
N LYS A 58 -15.71 12.25 -9.89
CA LYS A 58 -15.52 12.67 -8.50
C LYS A 58 -14.08 13.08 -8.23
N ILE A 59 -13.10 12.32 -8.70
CA ILE A 59 -11.67 12.65 -8.57
C ILE A 59 -11.33 13.93 -9.35
N PHE A 60 -11.88 14.09 -10.57
CA PHE A 60 -11.70 15.30 -11.35
C PHE A 60 -12.24 16.54 -10.63
N SER A 61 -13.44 16.44 -10.05
CA SER A 61 -14.05 17.52 -9.27
C SER A 61 -13.24 17.85 -8.02
N LEU A 62 -12.72 16.85 -7.32
CA LEU A 62 -11.86 17.00 -6.15
C LEU A 62 -10.56 17.75 -6.50
N ILE A 63 -9.89 17.35 -7.59
CA ILE A 63 -8.65 17.99 -8.04
C ILE A 63 -8.92 19.45 -8.42
N ASN A 64 -9.99 19.73 -9.16
CA ASN A 64 -10.35 21.11 -9.54
C ASN A 64 -10.68 21.97 -8.30
N GLY A 65 -11.37 21.42 -7.31
CA GLY A 65 -11.63 22.12 -6.05
C GLY A 65 -10.35 22.46 -5.28
N ALA A 66 -9.38 21.55 -5.32
CA ALA A 66 -8.10 21.73 -4.64
C ALA A 66 -7.23 22.85 -5.25
N LEU A 67 -7.32 23.06 -6.57
CA LEU A 67 -6.57 24.13 -7.26
C LEU A 67 -6.91 25.55 -6.75
N ASN A 68 -8.11 25.74 -6.22
CA ASN A 68 -8.59 27.01 -5.68
C ASN A 68 -8.53 27.09 -4.15
N SER A 69 -7.84 26.16 -3.51
CA SER A 69 -7.74 26.04 -2.06
C SER A 69 -6.32 25.68 -1.61
N ASN A 70 -6.08 25.66 -0.31
CA ASN A 70 -4.80 25.20 0.26
C ASN A 70 -4.76 23.67 0.46
N LEU A 71 -5.69 22.93 -0.13
CA LEU A 71 -5.76 21.48 -0.05
C LEU A 71 -4.60 20.84 -0.82
N ARG A 72 -3.86 19.98 -0.16
CA ARG A 72 -2.80 19.19 -0.78
C ARG A 72 -3.31 17.80 -1.14
N ILE A 73 -3.06 17.37 -2.37
CA ILE A 73 -3.45 16.04 -2.82
C ILE A 73 -2.19 15.25 -3.16
N TYR A 74 -2.09 14.05 -2.61
CA TYR A 74 -1.09 13.04 -2.95
C TYR A 74 -1.79 11.84 -3.58
N ILE A 75 -1.28 11.40 -4.71
CA ILE A 75 -1.86 10.30 -5.49
C ILE A 75 -0.78 9.27 -5.73
N SER A 76 -1.10 7.99 -5.56
CA SER A 76 -0.24 6.91 -6.01
C SER A 76 -0.89 6.10 -7.12
N SER A 77 -0.04 5.60 -8.03
CA SER A 77 -0.42 4.76 -9.16
C SER A 77 0.69 3.76 -9.44
N ASN A 78 0.35 2.64 -10.06
CA ASN A 78 1.33 1.68 -10.61
C ASN A 78 1.77 2.03 -12.03
N VAL A 79 1.09 2.98 -12.68
CA VAL A 79 1.42 3.47 -14.02
C VAL A 79 1.48 4.99 -14.02
N VAL A 80 2.19 5.58 -14.97
CA VAL A 80 2.25 7.03 -15.11
C VAL A 80 0.92 7.57 -15.65
N ALA A 81 0.63 8.85 -15.39
CA ALA A 81 -0.67 9.46 -15.70
C ALA A 81 -1.12 9.27 -17.16
N LYS A 82 -0.19 9.34 -18.11
CA LYS A 82 -0.47 9.17 -19.55
C LYS A 82 -0.90 7.76 -19.96
N ASP A 83 -0.52 6.75 -19.15
CA ASP A 83 -0.77 5.33 -19.40
C ASP A 83 -1.96 4.80 -18.56
N LEU A 84 -2.64 5.70 -17.83
CA LEU A 84 -3.88 5.38 -17.14
C LEU A 84 -5.00 5.13 -18.16
N ASP A 85 -5.68 4.01 -18.02
CA ASP A 85 -6.88 3.68 -18.82
C ASP A 85 -8.12 4.40 -18.26
N ILE A 86 -8.13 5.72 -18.41
CA ILE A 86 -9.17 6.63 -17.94
C ILE A 86 -9.92 7.21 -19.15
N GLY A 87 -11.24 7.14 -19.12
CA GLY A 87 -12.11 7.68 -20.17
C GLY A 87 -12.15 9.21 -20.20
N LEU A 88 -12.06 9.85 -19.05
CA LEU A 88 -12.13 11.32 -18.92
C LEU A 88 -10.76 11.95 -19.22
N LYS A 89 -10.57 12.40 -20.47
CA LYS A 89 -9.30 13.02 -20.95
C LYS A 89 -8.87 14.23 -20.13
N ASP A 90 -9.83 15.01 -19.64
CA ASP A 90 -9.55 16.17 -18.81
C ASP A 90 -8.92 15.78 -17.47
N LEU A 91 -9.29 14.63 -16.91
CA LEU A 91 -8.66 14.10 -15.71
C LEU A 91 -7.20 13.68 -15.97
N ILE A 92 -6.93 13.02 -17.10
CA ILE A 92 -5.55 12.69 -17.49
C ILE A 92 -4.71 13.97 -17.60
N SER A 93 -5.26 15.00 -18.23
CA SER A 93 -4.59 16.31 -18.34
C SER A 93 -4.29 16.89 -16.95
N ARG A 94 -5.25 16.88 -16.02
CA ARG A 94 -5.04 17.36 -14.65
C ARG A 94 -3.99 16.56 -13.90
N LEU A 95 -4.02 15.24 -13.99
CA LEU A 95 -3.03 14.36 -13.36
C LEU A 95 -1.61 14.60 -13.90
N SER A 96 -1.49 14.99 -15.17
CA SER A 96 -0.20 15.30 -15.80
C SER A 96 0.45 16.59 -15.26
N TYR A 97 -0.30 17.47 -14.61
CA TYR A 97 0.24 18.65 -13.93
C TYR A 97 0.81 18.36 -12.54
N PHE A 98 0.54 17.19 -11.97
CA PHE A 98 1.15 16.81 -10.70
C PHE A 98 2.65 16.58 -10.86
N THR A 99 3.42 16.96 -9.84
CA THR A 99 4.84 16.58 -9.78
C THR A 99 4.93 15.06 -9.59
N GLY A 100 5.36 14.36 -10.64
CA GLY A 100 5.55 12.91 -10.60
C GLY A 100 6.87 12.55 -9.93
N ILE A 101 6.81 11.62 -8.98
CA ILE A 101 7.98 11.01 -8.33
C ILE A 101 7.90 9.51 -8.56
N GLU A 102 8.84 8.98 -9.31
CA GLU A 102 8.97 7.54 -9.48
C GLU A 102 9.63 6.93 -8.24
N ILE A 103 9.01 5.86 -7.74
CA ILE A 103 9.55 5.09 -6.61
C ILE A 103 10.08 3.79 -7.17
N PRO A 104 11.40 3.62 -7.25
CA PRO A 104 11.99 2.39 -7.78
C PRO A 104 11.64 1.20 -6.88
N GLU A 105 11.57 0.02 -7.48
CA GLU A 105 11.51 -1.20 -6.68
C GLU A 105 12.76 -1.34 -5.83
N ILE A 106 12.55 -1.69 -4.56
CA ILE A 106 13.66 -1.95 -3.66
C ILE A 106 14.41 -3.20 -4.07
N SER A 107 15.74 -3.13 -4.00
CA SER A 107 16.63 -4.25 -4.29
C SER A 107 16.41 -5.43 -3.33
N GLN A 108 16.89 -6.61 -3.72
CA GLN A 108 16.84 -7.78 -2.83
C GLN A 108 17.58 -7.54 -1.51
N ARG A 109 18.69 -6.80 -1.54
CA ARG A 109 19.44 -6.43 -0.33
C ARG A 109 18.60 -5.56 0.61
N GLU A 110 17.91 -4.56 0.08
CA GLU A 110 17.02 -3.69 0.86
C GLU A 110 15.82 -4.44 1.41
N LYS A 111 15.27 -5.43 0.65
CA LYS A 111 14.21 -6.32 1.15
C LYS A 111 14.70 -7.13 2.36
N ILE A 112 15.89 -7.71 2.28
CA ILE A 112 16.51 -8.44 3.40
C ILE A 112 16.63 -7.54 4.63
N GLU A 113 17.15 -6.34 4.44
CA GLU A 113 17.32 -5.38 5.53
C GLU A 113 15.99 -4.97 6.16
N ALA A 114 14.97 -4.70 5.35
CA ALA A 114 13.63 -4.38 5.82
C ALA A 114 13.01 -5.53 6.62
N ILE A 115 13.22 -6.79 6.19
CA ILE A 115 12.77 -7.98 6.91
C ILE A 115 13.49 -8.07 8.27
N LYS A 116 14.82 -7.91 8.31
CA LYS A 116 15.62 -7.94 9.55
C LYS A 116 15.13 -6.90 10.54
N GLN A 117 14.97 -5.66 10.09
CA GLN A 117 14.48 -4.55 10.94
C GLN A 117 13.06 -4.81 11.46
N SER A 118 12.19 -5.34 10.61
CA SER A 118 10.82 -5.66 11.00
C SER A 118 10.77 -6.81 12.01
N ALA A 119 11.57 -7.85 11.79
CA ALA A 119 11.72 -8.97 12.72
C ALA A 119 12.23 -8.50 14.08
N THR A 120 13.28 -7.69 14.11
CA THR A 120 13.84 -7.10 15.33
C THR A 120 12.80 -6.29 16.10
N ARG A 121 12.02 -5.43 15.40
CA ARG A 121 10.94 -4.65 16.03
C ARG A 121 9.83 -5.50 16.64
N LYS A 122 9.62 -6.70 16.12
CA LYS A 122 8.67 -7.69 16.65
C LYS A 122 9.30 -8.62 17.71
N GLY A 123 10.59 -8.47 18.01
CA GLY A 123 11.31 -9.37 18.92
C GLY A 123 11.57 -10.76 18.32
N LEU A 124 11.41 -10.93 17.00
CA LEU A 124 11.65 -12.20 16.33
C LEU A 124 13.15 -12.39 16.07
N LYS A 125 13.65 -13.56 16.41
CA LYS A 125 15.03 -13.97 16.09
C LYS A 125 15.01 -14.80 14.82
N LEU A 126 15.42 -14.19 13.70
CA LEU A 126 15.58 -14.85 12.40
C LEU A 126 17.06 -14.85 12.03
N ASP A 127 17.57 -16.02 11.65
CA ASP A 127 18.88 -16.12 11.04
C ASP A 127 18.83 -15.85 9.52
N ASP A 128 19.98 -15.60 8.93
CA ASP A 128 20.08 -15.27 7.50
C ASP A 128 19.62 -16.43 6.62
N SER A 129 19.77 -17.67 7.06
CA SER A 129 19.32 -18.84 6.33
C SER A 129 17.80 -18.93 6.27
N THR A 130 17.12 -18.61 7.37
CA THR A 130 15.65 -18.54 7.44
C THR A 130 15.10 -17.39 6.60
N ILE A 131 15.76 -16.22 6.62
CA ILE A 131 15.36 -15.06 5.77
C ILE A 131 15.49 -15.42 4.29
N ASN A 132 16.62 -16.00 3.89
CA ASN A 132 16.82 -16.43 2.51
C ASN A 132 15.81 -17.51 2.08
N TYR A 133 15.47 -18.44 2.98
CA TYR A 133 14.43 -19.43 2.72
C TYR A 133 13.08 -18.77 2.46
N ILE A 134 12.67 -17.80 3.27
CA ILE A 134 11.43 -17.02 3.08
C ILE A 134 11.43 -16.34 1.71
N LEU A 135 12.49 -15.62 1.36
CA LEU A 135 12.61 -14.89 0.10
C LEU A 135 12.51 -15.79 -1.14
N ASN A 136 13.02 -17.03 -1.03
CA ASN A 136 13.04 -17.97 -2.15
C ASN A 136 11.73 -18.76 -2.32
N HIS A 137 10.91 -18.84 -1.27
CA HIS A 137 9.72 -19.70 -1.27
C HIS A 137 8.40 -18.94 -1.11
N THR A 138 8.45 -17.59 -1.13
CA THR A 138 7.25 -16.76 -0.97
C THR A 138 7.20 -15.63 -2.01
N SER A 139 6.13 -14.86 -1.99
CA SER A 139 6.02 -13.66 -2.82
C SER A 139 7.22 -12.73 -2.60
N ARG A 140 7.72 -12.14 -3.70
CA ARG A 140 8.81 -11.15 -3.66
C ARG A 140 8.34 -9.75 -3.27
N SER A 141 7.02 -9.56 -3.08
CA SER A 141 6.46 -8.28 -2.62
C SER A 141 6.88 -8.02 -1.17
N LEU A 142 7.41 -6.83 -0.89
CA LEU A 142 7.76 -6.45 0.49
C LEU A 142 6.53 -6.47 1.41
N THR A 143 5.38 -6.07 0.90
CA THR A 143 4.12 -6.05 1.67
C THR A 143 3.75 -7.46 2.12
N ASP A 144 3.83 -8.45 1.23
CA ASP A 144 3.51 -9.84 1.55
C ASP A 144 4.54 -10.45 2.51
N LEU A 145 5.81 -10.11 2.31
CA LEU A 145 6.89 -10.53 3.23
C LEU A 145 6.69 -9.98 4.64
N LEU A 146 6.29 -8.72 4.77
CA LEU A 146 6.02 -8.12 6.09
C LEU A 146 4.75 -8.68 6.73
N ARG A 147 3.73 -9.03 5.94
CA ARG A 147 2.53 -9.75 6.43
C ARG A 147 2.91 -11.12 6.93
N LEU A 148 3.67 -11.88 6.14
CA LEU A 148 4.17 -13.20 6.50
C LEU A 148 4.93 -13.20 7.82
N LEU A 149 5.74 -12.17 8.11
CA LEU A 149 6.41 -12.05 9.41
C LEU A 149 5.42 -11.93 10.57
N GLY A 150 4.28 -11.26 10.38
CA GLY A 150 3.21 -11.21 11.39
C GLY A 150 2.55 -12.58 11.61
N ASP A 151 2.32 -13.30 10.52
CA ASP A 151 1.73 -14.64 10.57
C ASP A 151 2.70 -15.64 11.22
N LEU A 152 3.99 -15.55 10.90
CA LEU A 152 5.04 -16.37 11.52
C LEU A 152 5.18 -16.11 13.03
N ASP A 153 5.05 -14.87 13.46
CA ASP A 153 5.04 -14.51 14.89
C ASP A 153 3.90 -15.23 15.60
N SER A 154 2.68 -15.04 15.12
CA SER A 154 1.47 -15.66 15.65
C SER A 154 1.56 -17.20 15.65
N TYR A 155 2.07 -17.77 14.55
CA TYR A 155 2.22 -19.21 14.41
C TYR A 155 3.28 -19.80 15.35
N SER A 156 4.42 -19.12 15.52
CA SER A 156 5.49 -19.53 16.44
C SER A 156 5.02 -19.54 17.90
N LEU A 157 4.24 -18.51 18.28
CA LEU A 157 3.62 -18.42 19.60
C LEU A 157 2.61 -19.56 19.82
N LYS A 158 1.73 -19.81 18.84
CA LYS A 158 0.74 -20.91 18.91
C LYS A 158 1.42 -22.29 19.05
N LYS A 159 2.50 -22.52 18.31
CA LYS A 159 3.24 -23.79 18.34
C LYS A 159 4.26 -23.85 19.50
N LYS A 160 4.49 -22.74 20.22
CA LYS A 160 5.53 -22.60 21.27
C LYS A 160 6.93 -23.03 20.79
N ARG A 161 7.27 -22.66 19.55
CA ARG A 161 8.53 -23.03 18.88
C ARG A 161 9.22 -21.79 18.30
N LYS A 162 10.56 -21.81 18.30
CA LYS A 162 11.37 -20.79 17.62
C LYS A 162 11.14 -20.86 16.10
N ILE A 163 11.21 -19.68 15.44
CA ILE A 163 11.13 -19.60 13.99
C ILE A 163 12.41 -20.16 13.40
N THR A 164 12.27 -21.22 12.61
CA THR A 164 13.32 -21.92 11.87
C THR A 164 12.79 -22.23 10.47
N ILE A 165 13.67 -22.61 9.53
CA ILE A 165 13.26 -23.06 8.19
C ILE A 165 12.17 -24.13 8.27
N SER A 166 12.31 -25.10 9.18
CA SER A 166 11.30 -26.16 9.36
C SER A 166 9.92 -25.61 9.75
N LEU A 167 9.87 -24.63 10.67
CA LEU A 167 8.61 -24.01 11.10
C LEU A 167 7.98 -23.20 9.97
N VAL A 168 8.80 -22.42 9.23
CA VAL A 168 8.36 -21.66 8.06
C VAL A 168 7.77 -22.58 7.00
N SER A 169 8.49 -23.65 6.64
CA SER A 169 8.03 -24.64 5.65
C SER A 169 6.70 -25.29 6.06
N GLN A 170 6.57 -25.65 7.34
CA GLN A 170 5.32 -26.21 7.86
C GLN A 170 4.16 -25.22 7.72
N MET A 171 4.34 -23.95 8.12
CA MET A 171 3.31 -22.94 8.04
C MET A 171 2.88 -22.69 6.58
N LEU A 172 3.84 -22.60 5.66
CA LEU A 172 3.54 -22.38 4.24
C LEU A 172 2.72 -23.53 3.66
N ARG A 173 3.02 -24.79 4.02
CA ARG A 173 2.21 -25.96 3.59
C ARG A 173 0.81 -25.96 4.18
N GLU A 174 0.64 -25.63 5.45
CA GLU A 174 -0.67 -25.54 6.10
C GLU A 174 -1.55 -24.46 5.45
N ASN A 175 -0.96 -23.30 5.10
CA ASN A 175 -1.67 -22.22 4.40
C ASN A 175 -2.09 -22.63 2.98
N PHE A 176 -1.24 -23.31 2.23
CA PHE A 176 -1.55 -23.83 0.89
C PHE A 176 -2.76 -24.80 0.92
N ASN A 177 -2.80 -25.69 1.91
CA ASN A 177 -3.89 -26.65 2.05
C ASN A 177 -5.22 -26.01 2.48
N ASN A 178 -5.18 -24.86 3.14
CA ASN A 178 -6.39 -24.14 3.57
C ASN A 178 -6.94 -23.18 2.49
N SER A 179 -6.14 -22.82 1.50
CA SER A 179 -6.56 -21.95 0.38
C SER A 179 -7.25 -22.74 -0.76
N HIS A 180 -7.29 -24.08 -0.66
CA HIS A 180 -7.86 -24.98 -1.67
C HIS A 180 -9.06 -25.78 -1.12
N LYS A 181 -9.59 -25.38 0.02
CA LYS A 181 -10.88 -25.82 0.57
C LYS A 181 -11.89 -24.69 0.53
#